data_887586b0b0e0ce330b00de88b564b072
#
_entry.id   887586b0b0e0ce330b00de88b564b072
#
_cell.length_a   1.000
_cell.length_b   1.000
_cell.length_c   1.000
_cell.angle_alpha   90.00
_cell.angle_beta   90.00
_cell.angle_gamma   90.00
#
_symmetry.space_group_name_H-M   'P 1'
#
loop_
_entity.id
_entity.type
_entity.pdbx_description
1 polymer ?
#
loop_
_entity_poly.entity_id
_entity_poly.type
_entity_poly.pdbx_seq_one_letter_code
_entity_poly.pdbx_strand_id
1 'polypeptide(L)'
;MEKLQKEKMKKELEHYIKDFFTFAIPRVSAIKRYNTRKFISPQSVLEHLGSVTLITMVLSDYFNSRGIPVNTEKALRIAITHDLDEVVSGDIPHDAKYQYGKNSEKLREALSYLTEQTIKAMYSRLNNKELEKKYLALYYEEKEKKTIEAKIVKLADFIDVMIYSSVELSLGNSTILPEKKNSTKRYQELLEKVISDYGCKNGKKPR
;
A
#
# COMPACT_ATOMS: atom_id res chain seq x y z
N MET A 1 40.63 -5.25 8.93
CA MET A 1 39.50 -5.10 7.99
C MET A 1 38.15 -5.29 8.65
N GLU A 2 37.91 -6.36 9.39
CA GLU A 2 36.61 -6.68 10.01
C GLU A 2 36.07 -5.60 11.00
N LYS A 3 36.94 -5.05 11.88
CA LYS A 3 36.54 -4.00 12.82
C LYS A 3 36.08 -2.71 12.13
N LEU A 4 36.79 -2.30 11.07
CA LEU A 4 36.44 -1.10 10.29
C LEU A 4 35.12 -1.29 9.54
N GLN A 5 34.85 -2.49 9.02
CA GLN A 5 33.60 -2.81 8.36
C GLN A 5 32.41 -2.79 9.34
N LYS A 6 32.59 -3.33 10.56
CA LYS A 6 31.59 -3.29 11.62
C LYS A 6 31.24 -1.86 12.02
N GLU A 7 32.25 -1.00 12.22
CA GLU A 7 32.02 0.42 12.55
C GLU A 7 31.30 1.18 11.42
N LYS A 8 31.64 0.89 10.15
CA LYS A 8 30.93 1.47 9.01
C LYS A 8 29.45 1.07 9.00
N MET A 9 29.16 -0.23 9.14
CA MET A 9 27.78 -0.73 9.18
C MET A 9 26.98 -0.10 10.34
N LYS A 10 27.58 0.06 11.52
CA LYS A 10 26.93 0.71 12.67
C LYS A 10 26.54 2.14 12.36
N LYS A 11 27.44 2.93 11.77
CA LYS A 11 27.15 4.32 11.36
C LYS A 11 26.05 4.41 10.31
N GLU A 12 26.03 3.50 9.34
CA GLU A 12 24.98 3.43 8.35
C GLU A 12 23.62 3.12 8.97
N LEU A 13 23.53 2.16 9.90
CA LEU A 13 22.30 1.86 10.63
C LEU A 13 21.84 3.03 11.52
N GLU A 14 22.75 3.70 12.20
CA GLU A 14 22.42 4.92 12.98
C GLU A 14 21.88 6.04 12.08
N HIS A 15 22.41 6.19 10.86
CA HIS A 15 21.89 7.12 9.87
C HIS A 15 20.45 6.75 9.45
N TYR A 16 20.17 5.47 9.15
CA TYR A 16 18.80 5.04 8.80
C TYR A 16 17.80 5.32 9.92
N ILE A 17 18.19 5.10 11.17
CA ILE A 17 17.35 5.40 12.33
C ILE A 17 17.05 6.90 12.39
N LYS A 18 18.07 7.75 12.31
CA LYS A 18 17.92 9.20 12.46
C LYS A 18 17.20 9.88 11.32
N ASP A 19 17.47 9.50 10.08
CA ASP A 19 17.03 10.25 8.91
C ASP A 19 15.83 9.63 8.20
N PHE A 20 15.75 8.29 8.11
CA PHE A 20 14.66 7.62 7.42
C PHE A 20 13.52 7.23 8.37
N PHE A 21 13.81 6.43 9.38
CA PHE A 21 12.76 5.90 10.26
C PHE A 21 12.11 6.97 11.12
N THR A 22 12.87 7.92 11.67
CA THR A 22 12.32 9.06 12.43
C THR A 22 11.52 10.02 11.57
N PHE A 23 11.76 10.07 10.26
CA PHE A 23 10.95 10.84 9.33
C PHE A 23 9.65 10.11 8.99
N ALA A 24 9.70 8.83 8.58
CA ALA A 24 8.56 8.12 8.01
C ALA A 24 7.57 7.61 9.07
N ILE A 25 8.07 6.85 10.09
CA ILE A 25 7.19 6.10 11.01
C ILE A 25 6.27 7.01 11.82
N PRO A 26 6.74 8.08 12.49
CA PRO A 26 5.85 8.96 13.27
C PRO A 26 4.78 9.64 12.41
N ARG A 27 5.10 9.99 11.15
CA ARG A 27 4.14 10.64 10.26
C ARG A 27 3.03 9.70 9.83
N VAL A 28 3.36 8.53 9.29
CA VAL A 28 2.33 7.56 8.87
C VAL A 28 1.50 7.02 10.03
N SER A 29 2.07 7.01 11.24
CA SER A 29 1.34 6.70 12.49
C SER A 29 0.34 7.80 12.89
N ALA A 30 0.70 9.07 12.65
CA ALA A 30 -0.15 10.22 12.99
C ALA A 30 -1.27 10.47 11.97
N ILE A 31 -1.07 10.12 10.69
CA ILE A 31 -2.06 10.33 9.63
C ILE A 31 -3.22 9.38 9.84
N LYS A 32 -4.44 9.94 9.99
CA LYS A 32 -5.69 9.17 10.06
C LYS A 32 -6.34 9.10 8.70
N ARG A 33 -6.77 7.90 8.33
CA ARG A 33 -7.52 7.65 7.10
C ARG A 33 -8.92 8.27 7.21
N TYR A 34 -9.46 8.70 6.06
CA TYR A 34 -10.79 9.32 5.99
C TYR A 34 -10.92 10.57 6.88
N ASN A 35 -9.88 11.39 6.95
CA ASN A 35 -9.74 12.54 7.86
C ASN A 35 -10.83 13.62 7.72
N THR A 36 -11.68 13.57 6.68
CA THR A 36 -12.84 14.44 6.46
C THR A 36 -14.13 13.90 7.07
N ARG A 37 -14.10 12.76 7.76
CA ARG A 37 -15.27 12.10 8.35
C ARG A 37 -15.04 11.80 9.83
N LYS A 38 -16.13 11.63 10.57
CA LYS A 38 -16.08 11.19 11.97
C LYS A 38 -16.12 9.66 12.02
N PHE A 39 -15.08 9.07 12.61
CA PHE A 39 -15.00 7.66 12.90
C PHE A 39 -15.02 7.41 14.41
N ILE A 40 -15.54 6.25 14.82
CA ILE A 40 -15.56 5.81 16.21
C ILE A 40 -14.19 5.26 16.58
N SER A 41 -13.56 4.53 15.63
CA SER A 41 -12.22 3.95 15.78
C SER A 41 -11.31 4.36 14.60
N PRO A 42 -10.75 5.58 14.59
CA PRO A 42 -9.98 6.08 13.45
C PRO A 42 -8.71 5.27 13.20
N GLN A 43 -8.60 4.64 12.02
CA GLN A 43 -7.42 3.89 11.57
C GLN A 43 -6.32 4.85 11.11
N SER A 44 -5.08 4.63 11.55
CA SER A 44 -3.91 5.33 10.99
C SER A 44 -3.44 4.67 9.70
N VAL A 45 -2.65 5.40 8.89
CA VAL A 45 -2.01 4.84 7.70
C VAL A 45 -1.08 3.67 8.08
N LEU A 46 -0.36 3.75 9.21
CA LEU A 46 0.51 2.66 9.66
C LEU A 46 -0.27 1.38 10.03
N GLU A 47 -1.43 1.51 10.71
CA GLU A 47 -2.31 0.38 11.00
C GLU A 47 -2.85 -0.26 9.71
N HIS A 48 -3.23 0.57 8.74
CA HIS A 48 -3.64 0.12 7.41
C HIS A 48 -2.52 -0.65 6.68
N LEU A 49 -1.32 -0.10 6.63
CA LEU A 49 -0.15 -0.77 6.02
C LEU A 49 0.09 -2.14 6.65
N GLY A 50 -0.02 -2.24 7.98
CA GLY A 50 0.10 -3.51 8.71
C GLY A 50 -0.98 -4.52 8.31
N SER A 51 -2.24 -4.10 8.31
CA SER A 51 -3.40 -4.94 7.94
C SER A 51 -3.29 -5.43 6.49
N VAL A 52 -3.01 -4.51 5.54
CA VAL A 52 -2.84 -4.85 4.12
C VAL A 52 -1.68 -5.82 3.91
N THR A 53 -0.58 -5.67 4.66
CA THR A 53 0.56 -6.58 4.58
C THR A 53 0.18 -8.00 5.05
N LEU A 54 -0.55 -8.13 6.16
CA LEU A 54 -1.03 -9.42 6.66
C LEU A 54 -1.98 -10.09 5.66
N ILE A 55 -2.94 -9.35 5.13
CA ILE A 55 -3.89 -9.85 4.12
C ILE A 55 -3.14 -10.26 2.86
N THR A 56 -2.18 -9.47 2.39
CA THR A 56 -1.36 -9.77 1.22
C THR A 56 -0.59 -11.08 1.38
N MET A 57 -0.04 -11.35 2.57
CA MET A 57 0.65 -12.61 2.87
C MET A 57 -0.29 -13.81 2.64
N VAL A 58 -1.47 -13.78 3.27
CA VAL A 58 -2.44 -14.87 3.17
C VAL A 58 -2.95 -15.06 1.74
N LEU A 59 -3.25 -13.96 1.03
CA LEU A 59 -3.68 -14.02 -0.36
C LEU A 59 -2.58 -14.58 -1.27
N SER A 60 -1.34 -14.17 -1.11
CA SER A 60 -0.21 -14.67 -1.90
C SER A 60 -0.04 -16.18 -1.73
N ASP A 61 -0.09 -16.68 -0.50
CA ASP A 61 0.00 -18.11 -0.21
C ASP A 61 -1.21 -18.87 -0.77
N TYR A 62 -2.42 -18.31 -0.67
CA TYR A 62 -3.62 -18.88 -1.28
C TYR A 62 -3.48 -19.00 -2.80
N PHE A 63 -3.08 -17.94 -3.51
CA PHE A 63 -2.89 -17.96 -4.95
C PHE A 63 -1.80 -18.96 -5.37
N ASN A 64 -0.67 -18.98 -4.66
CA ASN A 64 0.39 -19.98 -4.87
C ASN A 64 -0.14 -21.41 -4.71
N SER A 65 -0.97 -21.69 -3.70
CA SER A 65 -1.57 -23.01 -3.48
C SER A 65 -2.53 -23.43 -4.61
N ARG A 66 -3.02 -22.46 -5.39
CA ARG A 66 -3.89 -22.69 -6.55
C ARG A 66 -3.12 -22.71 -7.87
N GLY A 67 -1.78 -22.69 -7.82
CA GLY A 67 -0.92 -22.76 -9.00
C GLY A 67 -0.78 -21.42 -9.75
N ILE A 68 -1.21 -20.32 -9.15
CA ILE A 68 -0.98 -18.97 -9.65
C ILE A 68 0.29 -18.44 -9.00
N PRO A 69 1.42 -18.33 -9.73
CA PRO A 69 2.70 -17.98 -9.13
C PRO A 69 2.75 -16.52 -8.68
N VAL A 70 2.99 -16.30 -7.39
CA VAL A 70 3.15 -14.98 -6.76
C VAL A 70 4.48 -14.95 -6.04
N ASN A 71 5.28 -13.91 -6.27
CA ASN A 71 6.44 -13.62 -5.44
C ASN A 71 5.97 -12.96 -4.13
N THR A 72 5.74 -13.80 -3.08
CA THR A 72 5.22 -13.35 -1.79
C THR A 72 6.12 -12.29 -1.16
N GLU A 73 7.47 -12.42 -1.21
CA GLU A 73 8.39 -11.41 -0.68
C GLU A 73 8.19 -10.04 -1.37
N LYS A 74 8.09 -10.03 -2.69
CA LYS A 74 7.86 -8.79 -3.45
C LYS A 74 6.49 -8.18 -3.11
N ALA A 75 5.43 -8.99 -3.05
CA ALA A 75 4.10 -8.54 -2.69
C ALA A 75 4.08 -7.91 -1.29
N LEU A 76 4.72 -8.51 -0.29
CA LEU A 76 4.84 -7.96 1.06
C LEU A 76 5.60 -6.62 1.08
N ARG A 77 6.68 -6.50 0.30
CA ARG A 77 7.43 -5.24 0.17
C ARG A 77 6.58 -4.14 -0.45
N ILE A 78 5.78 -4.45 -1.47
CA ILE A 78 4.83 -3.50 -2.06
C ILE A 78 3.76 -3.14 -1.01
N ALA A 79 3.17 -4.11 -0.32
CA ALA A 79 2.11 -3.89 0.65
C ALA A 79 2.52 -2.96 1.79
N ILE A 80 3.71 -3.17 2.40
CA ILE A 80 4.16 -2.33 3.52
C ILE A 80 4.57 -0.91 3.08
N THR A 81 4.71 -0.66 1.80
CA THR A 81 5.19 0.63 1.27
C THR A 81 4.18 1.37 0.38
N HIS A 82 3.00 0.79 0.09
CA HIS A 82 2.10 1.27 -0.97
C HIS A 82 1.53 2.69 -0.72
N ASP A 83 1.30 3.08 0.53
CA ASP A 83 0.80 4.38 0.95
C ASP A 83 1.85 5.21 1.73
N LEU A 84 3.15 4.87 1.64
CA LEU A 84 4.21 5.69 2.26
C LEU A 84 4.33 7.10 1.64
N ASP A 85 3.84 7.31 0.45
CA ASP A 85 3.77 8.63 -0.18
C ASP A 85 2.82 9.59 0.55
N GLU A 86 1.89 9.10 1.37
CA GLU A 86 1.02 9.92 2.21
C GLU A 86 1.76 10.63 3.36
N VAL A 87 3.01 10.28 3.63
CA VAL A 87 3.85 10.88 4.67
C VAL A 87 3.95 12.40 4.59
N VAL A 88 3.74 12.99 3.43
CA VAL A 88 3.75 14.44 3.18
C VAL A 88 2.37 14.97 2.81
N SER A 89 1.63 14.29 1.93
CA SER A 89 0.31 14.74 1.46
C SER A 89 -0.81 14.50 2.48
N GLY A 90 -0.62 13.56 3.41
CA GLY A 90 -1.72 12.99 4.17
C GLY A 90 -2.65 12.13 3.30
N ASP A 91 -3.66 11.54 3.93
CA ASP A 91 -4.73 10.83 3.21
C ASP A 91 -5.66 11.84 2.54
N ILE A 92 -5.58 11.93 1.21
CA ILE A 92 -6.46 12.79 0.40
C ILE A 92 -7.76 12.03 0.09
N PRO A 93 -8.93 12.57 0.45
CA PRO A 93 -10.20 11.90 0.26
C PRO A 93 -10.47 11.48 -1.19
N HIS A 94 -11.06 10.30 -1.35
CA HIS A 94 -11.42 9.73 -2.66
C HIS A 94 -12.31 10.68 -3.47
N ASP A 95 -13.24 11.37 -2.81
CA ASP A 95 -14.15 12.32 -3.43
C ASP A 95 -13.39 13.45 -4.13
N ALA A 96 -12.38 14.04 -3.46
CA ALA A 96 -11.54 15.07 -4.05
C ALA A 96 -10.79 14.55 -5.28
N LYS A 97 -10.34 13.28 -5.23
CA LYS A 97 -9.60 12.66 -6.34
C LYS A 97 -10.47 12.33 -7.56
N TYR A 98 -11.81 12.11 -7.40
CA TYR A 98 -12.60 11.49 -8.48
C TYR A 98 -13.97 12.10 -8.77
N GLN A 99 -14.53 12.97 -7.91
CA GLN A 99 -15.93 13.41 -8.07
C GLN A 99 -16.12 14.76 -8.78
N TYR A 100 -15.07 15.54 -9.00
CA TYR A 100 -15.19 16.92 -9.51
C TYR A 100 -14.69 17.08 -10.96
N GLY A 101 -14.80 16.03 -11.77
CA GLY A 101 -14.48 16.06 -13.21
C GLY A 101 -13.04 16.57 -13.51
N LYS A 102 -12.91 17.55 -14.38
CA LYS A 102 -11.60 18.13 -14.77
C LYS A 102 -10.80 18.70 -13.59
N ASN A 103 -11.46 19.19 -12.52
CA ASN A 103 -10.75 19.69 -11.35
C ASN A 103 -10.12 18.56 -10.56
N SER A 104 -10.80 17.42 -10.43
CA SER A 104 -10.20 16.20 -9.85
C SER A 104 -9.04 15.65 -10.69
N GLU A 105 -9.09 15.79 -12.02
CA GLU A 105 -8.00 15.40 -12.91
C GLU A 105 -6.74 16.22 -12.64
N LYS A 106 -6.85 17.55 -12.63
CA LYS A 106 -5.74 18.45 -12.26
C LYS A 106 -5.18 18.15 -10.87
N LEU A 107 -6.06 17.87 -9.90
CA LEU A 107 -5.64 17.48 -8.55
C LEU A 107 -4.85 16.16 -8.58
N ARG A 108 -5.32 15.13 -9.30
CA ARG A 108 -4.59 13.85 -9.43
C ARG A 108 -3.21 14.03 -10.06
N GLU A 109 -3.09 14.87 -11.11
CA GLU A 109 -1.80 15.18 -11.74
C GLU A 109 -0.85 15.84 -10.75
N ALA A 110 -1.31 16.85 -10.02
CA ALA A 110 -0.51 17.55 -9.00
C ALA A 110 -0.11 16.62 -7.86
N LEU A 111 -1.04 15.78 -7.38
CA LEU A 111 -0.76 14.77 -6.35
C LEU A 111 0.23 13.72 -6.85
N SER A 112 0.08 13.23 -8.07
CA SER A 112 1.02 12.25 -8.66
C SER A 112 2.44 12.79 -8.70
N TYR A 113 2.60 14.07 -9.10
CA TYR A 113 3.90 14.72 -9.07
C TYR A 113 4.44 14.88 -7.64
N LEU A 114 3.62 15.39 -6.71
CA LEU A 114 4.02 15.56 -5.31
C LEU A 114 4.44 14.24 -4.65
N THR A 115 3.63 13.19 -4.80
CA THR A 115 3.90 11.89 -4.20
C THR A 115 5.16 11.26 -4.78
N GLU A 116 5.41 11.39 -6.08
CA GLU A 116 6.64 10.93 -6.70
C GLU A 116 7.87 11.66 -6.15
N GLN A 117 7.83 13.00 -6.03
CA GLN A 117 8.92 13.76 -5.43
C GLN A 117 9.13 13.41 -3.96
N THR A 118 8.04 13.20 -3.21
CA THR A 118 8.08 12.79 -1.80
C THR A 118 8.79 11.45 -1.64
N ILE A 119 8.43 10.45 -2.42
CA ILE A 119 9.02 9.11 -2.37
C ILE A 119 10.49 9.13 -2.75
N LYS A 120 10.87 9.88 -3.80
CA LYS A 120 12.28 10.08 -4.18
C LYS A 120 13.09 10.72 -3.04
N ALA A 121 12.58 11.81 -2.48
CA ALA A 121 13.23 12.51 -1.37
C ALA A 121 13.29 11.64 -0.09
N MET A 122 12.27 10.82 0.16
CA MET A 122 12.25 9.91 1.31
C MET A 122 13.29 8.80 1.16
N TYR A 123 13.35 8.12 0.03
CA TYR A 123 14.31 7.03 -0.18
C TYR A 123 15.75 7.52 -0.36
N SER A 124 15.97 8.77 -0.83
CA SER A 124 17.32 9.35 -0.87
C SER A 124 17.94 9.50 0.53
N ARG A 125 17.11 9.60 1.59
CA ARG A 125 17.55 9.63 3.01
C ARG A 125 18.25 8.35 3.46
N LEU A 126 18.07 7.23 2.72
CA LEU A 126 18.83 5.99 2.98
C LEU A 126 20.32 6.14 2.65
N ASN A 127 20.71 7.18 1.91
CA ASN A 127 22.10 7.39 1.45
C ASN A 127 22.74 6.11 0.85
N ASN A 128 21.93 5.32 0.16
CA ASN A 128 22.30 4.07 -0.48
C ASN A 128 21.55 3.95 -1.82
N LYS A 129 22.26 4.19 -2.92
CA LYS A 129 21.69 4.24 -4.27
C LYS A 129 21.07 2.93 -4.75
N GLU A 130 21.57 1.80 -4.27
CA GLU A 130 21.01 0.49 -4.61
C GLU A 130 19.66 0.28 -3.94
N LEU A 131 19.56 0.58 -2.63
CA LEU A 131 18.29 0.52 -1.90
C LEU A 131 17.29 1.53 -2.42
N GLU A 132 17.70 2.77 -2.69
CA GLU A 132 16.87 3.81 -3.31
C GLU A 132 16.23 3.29 -4.60
N LYS A 133 17.05 2.79 -5.53
CA LYS A 133 16.59 2.23 -6.81
C LYS A 133 15.61 1.05 -6.60
N LYS A 134 15.93 0.15 -5.67
CA LYS A 134 15.08 -1.01 -5.34
C LYS A 134 13.69 -0.58 -4.84
N TYR A 135 13.63 0.37 -3.91
CA TYR A 135 12.35 0.82 -3.35
C TYR A 135 11.55 1.70 -4.32
N LEU A 136 12.21 2.51 -5.15
CA LEU A 136 11.53 3.23 -6.23
C LEU A 136 10.91 2.29 -7.26
N ALA A 137 11.57 1.18 -7.59
CA ALA A 137 11.00 0.17 -8.49
C ALA A 137 9.70 -0.43 -7.93
N LEU A 138 9.64 -0.72 -6.63
CA LEU A 138 8.42 -1.21 -5.97
C LEU A 138 7.29 -0.17 -6.00
N TYR A 139 7.62 1.10 -5.77
CA TYR A 139 6.66 2.20 -5.86
C TYR A 139 6.04 2.30 -7.25
N TYR A 140 6.86 2.29 -8.31
CA TYR A 140 6.34 2.35 -9.68
C TYR A 140 5.53 1.11 -10.05
N GLU A 141 5.96 -0.07 -9.63
CA GLU A 141 5.21 -1.31 -9.84
C GLU A 141 3.81 -1.25 -9.20
N GLU A 142 3.71 -0.71 -7.98
CA GLU A 142 2.42 -0.46 -7.30
C GLU A 142 1.56 0.51 -8.09
N LYS A 143 2.11 1.65 -8.54
CA LYS A 143 1.34 2.65 -9.29
C LYS A 143 0.83 2.13 -10.64
N GLU A 144 1.62 1.31 -11.33
CA GLU A 144 1.22 0.70 -12.61
C GLU A 144 0.17 -0.41 -12.48
N LYS A 145 0.16 -1.15 -11.37
CA LYS A 145 -0.79 -2.26 -11.07
C LYS A 145 -0.87 -3.33 -12.17
N LYS A 146 0.24 -3.56 -12.89
CA LYS A 146 0.30 -4.53 -13.99
C LYS A 146 0.63 -5.94 -13.52
N THR A 147 1.49 -6.07 -12.51
CA THR A 147 1.96 -7.38 -12.01
C THR A 147 0.93 -8.04 -11.11
N ILE A 148 1.04 -9.37 -10.95
CA ILE A 148 0.16 -10.12 -10.05
C ILE A 148 0.34 -9.66 -8.60
N GLU A 149 1.56 -9.37 -8.17
CA GLU A 149 1.87 -8.91 -6.83
C GLU A 149 1.18 -7.57 -6.53
N ALA A 150 1.29 -6.58 -7.42
CA ALA A 150 0.61 -5.29 -7.25
C ALA A 150 -0.93 -5.43 -7.27
N LYS A 151 -1.49 -6.36 -8.07
CA LYS A 151 -2.92 -6.66 -8.08
C LYS A 151 -3.38 -7.31 -6.76
N ILE A 152 -2.57 -8.23 -6.19
CA ILE A 152 -2.87 -8.87 -4.89
C ILE A 152 -2.83 -7.83 -3.76
N VAL A 153 -1.85 -6.93 -3.75
CA VAL A 153 -1.83 -5.81 -2.79
C VAL A 153 -3.09 -4.96 -2.92
N LYS A 154 -3.55 -4.68 -4.16
CA LYS A 154 -4.79 -3.91 -4.35
C LYS A 154 -6.05 -4.67 -3.92
N LEU A 155 -6.08 -6.01 -4.06
CA LEU A 155 -7.15 -6.83 -3.47
C LEU A 155 -7.12 -6.75 -1.93
N ALA A 156 -5.93 -6.83 -1.34
CA ALA A 156 -5.74 -6.73 0.11
C ALA A 156 -6.18 -5.35 0.65
N ASP A 157 -5.88 -4.27 -0.05
CA ASP A 157 -6.33 -2.92 0.28
C ASP A 157 -7.87 -2.83 0.30
N PHE A 158 -8.56 -3.37 -0.71
CA PHE A 158 -10.03 -3.42 -0.70
C PHE A 158 -10.59 -4.27 0.45
N ILE A 159 -9.96 -5.40 0.77
CA ILE A 159 -10.37 -6.25 1.89
C ILE A 159 -10.21 -5.50 3.22
N ASP A 160 -9.09 -4.79 3.42
CA ASP A 160 -8.89 -3.98 4.64
C ASP A 160 -9.99 -2.94 4.80
N VAL A 161 -10.34 -2.19 3.74
CA VAL A 161 -11.47 -1.24 3.77
C VAL A 161 -12.79 -1.94 4.11
N MET A 162 -13.05 -3.14 3.58
CA MET A 162 -14.26 -3.90 3.88
C MET A 162 -14.32 -4.35 5.35
N ILE A 163 -13.19 -4.81 5.91
CA ILE A 163 -13.07 -5.22 7.32
C ILE A 163 -13.25 -4.01 8.23
N TYR A 164 -12.48 -2.94 7.99
CA TYR A 164 -12.55 -1.70 8.75
C TYR A 164 -13.97 -1.10 8.74
N SER A 165 -14.59 -1.03 7.56
CA SER A 165 -15.98 -0.57 7.43
C SER A 165 -16.96 -1.45 8.18
N SER A 166 -16.72 -2.76 8.27
CA SER A 166 -17.58 -3.67 9.04
C SER A 166 -17.46 -3.42 10.54
N VAL A 167 -16.26 -3.13 11.04
CA VAL A 167 -16.05 -2.74 12.45
C VAL A 167 -16.78 -1.43 12.75
N GLU A 168 -16.60 -0.39 11.95
CA GLU A 168 -17.29 0.90 12.14
C GLU A 168 -18.82 0.75 12.12
N LEU A 169 -19.36 -0.06 11.20
CA LEU A 169 -20.79 -0.37 11.16
C LEU A 169 -21.26 -1.07 12.44
N SER A 170 -20.50 -2.02 12.96
CA SER A 170 -20.82 -2.74 14.22
C SER A 170 -20.82 -1.81 15.43
N LEU A 171 -20.04 -0.73 15.37
CA LEU A 171 -20.02 0.33 16.38
C LEU A 171 -21.13 1.37 16.21
N GLY A 172 -21.95 1.26 15.15
CA GLY A 172 -23.08 2.15 14.86
C GLY A 172 -22.79 3.26 13.86
N ASN A 173 -21.59 3.30 13.25
CA ASN A 173 -21.24 4.31 12.25
C ASN A 173 -21.72 3.92 10.85
N SER A 174 -22.98 4.23 10.51
CA SER A 174 -23.54 3.93 9.19
C SER A 174 -22.98 4.81 8.06
N THR A 175 -22.25 5.88 8.35
CA THR A 175 -21.70 6.80 7.35
C THR A 175 -20.63 6.17 6.48
N ILE A 176 -20.02 5.04 6.91
CA ILE A 176 -19.00 4.28 6.17
C ILE A 176 -19.59 3.32 5.10
N LEU A 177 -20.91 3.15 5.05
CA LEU A 177 -21.56 2.18 4.17
C LEU A 177 -21.25 2.37 2.67
N PRO A 178 -21.15 3.61 2.12
CA PRO A 178 -20.77 3.83 0.74
C PRO A 178 -19.37 3.27 0.42
N GLU A 179 -18.39 3.46 1.30
CA GLU A 179 -17.02 2.97 1.14
C GLU A 179 -16.98 1.44 1.12
N LYS A 180 -17.71 0.80 2.04
CA LYS A 180 -17.83 -0.66 2.07
C LYS A 180 -18.41 -1.20 0.76
N LYS A 181 -19.51 -0.62 0.26
CA LYS A 181 -20.15 -1.04 -1.00
C LYS A 181 -19.20 -0.85 -2.19
N ASN A 182 -18.54 0.30 -2.28
CA ASN A 182 -17.61 0.59 -3.37
C ASN A 182 -16.41 -0.36 -3.36
N SER A 183 -15.80 -0.58 -2.18
CA SER A 183 -14.66 -1.50 -2.05
C SER A 183 -15.05 -2.94 -2.37
N THR A 184 -16.23 -3.40 -1.93
CA THR A 184 -16.74 -4.74 -2.26
C THR A 184 -16.88 -4.92 -3.77
N LYS A 185 -17.49 -3.97 -4.47
CA LYS A 185 -17.66 -4.01 -5.92
C LYS A 185 -16.30 -4.07 -6.64
N ARG A 186 -15.40 -3.16 -6.30
CA ARG A 186 -14.05 -3.07 -6.92
C ARG A 186 -13.20 -4.30 -6.63
N TYR A 187 -13.33 -4.89 -5.43
CA TYR A 187 -12.71 -6.16 -5.08
C TYR A 187 -13.18 -7.27 -6.02
N GLN A 188 -14.49 -7.42 -6.21
CA GLN A 188 -15.06 -8.46 -7.08
C GLN A 188 -14.57 -8.30 -8.52
N GLU A 189 -14.66 -7.09 -9.08
CA GLU A 189 -14.18 -6.78 -10.45
C GLU A 189 -12.69 -7.11 -10.64
N LEU A 190 -11.85 -6.76 -9.66
CA LEU A 190 -10.41 -7.03 -9.74
C LEU A 190 -10.11 -8.52 -9.55
N LEU A 191 -10.82 -9.21 -8.64
CA LEU A 191 -10.65 -10.64 -8.42
C LEU A 191 -10.99 -11.45 -9.68
N GLU A 192 -12.11 -11.16 -10.33
CA GLU A 192 -12.50 -11.79 -11.59
C GLU A 192 -11.42 -11.61 -12.65
N LYS A 193 -10.88 -10.39 -12.76
CA LYS A 193 -9.78 -10.09 -13.70
C LYS A 193 -8.51 -10.88 -13.35
N VAL A 194 -8.13 -10.97 -12.08
CA VAL A 194 -6.95 -11.77 -11.64
C VAL A 194 -7.14 -13.23 -11.98
N ILE A 195 -8.32 -13.79 -11.70
CA ILE A 195 -8.63 -15.19 -12.03
C ILE A 195 -8.59 -15.41 -13.55
N SER A 196 -9.15 -14.51 -14.35
CA SER A 196 -9.11 -14.59 -15.82
C SER A 196 -7.69 -14.50 -16.37
N ASP A 197 -6.90 -13.54 -15.89
CA ASP A 197 -5.55 -13.28 -16.43
C ASP A 197 -4.53 -14.38 -16.06
N TYR A 198 -4.70 -15.01 -14.89
CA TYR A 198 -3.70 -15.91 -14.30
C TYR A 198 -4.22 -17.32 -14.00
N GLY A 199 -5.54 -17.51 -13.79
CA GLY A 199 -6.13 -18.79 -13.38
C GLY A 199 -6.16 -19.86 -14.49
N CYS A 200 -6.19 -19.49 -15.76
CA CYS A 200 -6.33 -20.42 -16.88
C CYS A 200 -5.02 -20.88 -17.54
N LYS A 201 -3.85 -20.39 -17.10
CA LYS A 201 -2.56 -20.69 -17.77
C LYS A 201 -1.95 -22.05 -17.39
N ASN A 202 -2.41 -22.69 -16.36
CA ASN A 202 -1.92 -23.99 -15.92
C ASN A 202 -3.05 -25.02 -15.99
N GLY A 203 -3.20 -25.71 -17.14
CA GLY A 203 -4.18 -26.77 -17.41
C GLY A 203 -4.13 -28.01 -16.48
N LYS A 204 -3.88 -27.83 -15.19
CA LYS A 204 -4.05 -28.85 -14.16
C LYS A 204 -5.24 -28.46 -13.30
N LYS A 205 -6.36 -29.20 -13.44
CA LYS A 205 -7.48 -29.14 -12.49
C LYS A 205 -6.94 -29.25 -11.07
N PRO A 206 -7.40 -28.40 -10.12
CA PRO A 206 -7.07 -28.59 -8.71
C PRO A 206 -7.58 -29.97 -8.26
N ARG A 207 -6.72 -30.71 -7.56
CA ARG A 207 -7.09 -31.94 -6.84
C ARG A 207 -7.91 -31.58 -5.62
#